data_f9c6c2ed2c82f0ee65f09cb4d9c0e386
#
_entry.id   f9c6c2ed2c82f0ee65f09cb4d9c0e386
#
_cell.length_a   1.000
_cell.length_b   1.000
_cell.length_c   1.000
_cell.angle_alpha   90.00
_cell.angle_beta   90.00
_cell.angle_gamma   90.00
#
_symmetry.space_group_name_H-M   'P 1'
#
loop_
_entity.id
_entity.type
_entity.pdbx_description
1 polymer ?
#
loop_
_entity_poly.entity_id
_entity_poly.type
_entity_poly.pdbx_seq_one_letter_code
_entity_poly.pdbx_strand_id
1 'polypeptide(L)'
;AYIGDIIAASIKGTRSVPSTDIVANPAHVLSDVRPLVVNFGRSGNSSESIGTLGALDALAPDTPRLNITCNKEGALATQTSDAPSKVILLPDATHDEGFAMTSSFSTMLLTGLALFDAPCDVPTRLNALADQLEQLFAKFTAGARPERVVYVGAGPLAFAAREAALKVMELSAGQVPALWDSTLGFRHGPKAFVIDATDITIFTSPN
;
A
#
# COMPACT_ATOMS: atom_id res chain seq x y z
N ALA A 1 -4.10 3.18 -1.73
CA ALA A 1 -3.20 2.02 -1.60
C ALA A 1 -2.90 1.75 -0.12
N TYR A 2 -2.91 0.47 0.26
CA TYR A 2 -2.83 0.04 1.67
C TYR A 2 -1.42 -0.41 2.08
N ILE A 3 -0.39 0.25 1.56
CA ILE A 3 1.04 -0.04 1.84
C ILE A 3 1.32 0.05 3.35
N GLY A 4 0.91 1.15 3.97
CA GLY A 4 1.11 1.37 5.40
C GLY A 4 0.46 0.29 6.27
N ASP A 5 -0.74 -0.16 5.91
CA ASP A 5 -1.47 -1.19 6.65
C ASP A 5 -0.76 -2.55 6.59
N ILE A 6 -0.23 -2.93 5.40
CA ILE A 6 0.54 -4.17 5.24
C ILE A 6 1.83 -4.10 6.06
N ILE A 7 2.56 -2.98 5.99
CA ILE A 7 3.81 -2.79 6.75
C ILE A 7 3.53 -2.81 8.25
N ALA A 8 2.51 -2.09 8.72
CA ALA A 8 2.17 -2.05 10.13
C ALA A 8 1.73 -3.42 10.70
N ALA A 9 1.08 -4.23 9.88
CA ALA A 9 0.72 -5.60 10.26
C ALA A 9 1.90 -6.58 10.21
N SER A 10 2.98 -6.24 9.47
CA SER A 10 4.18 -7.07 9.34
C SER A 10 5.25 -6.73 10.37
N ILE A 11 5.40 -5.46 10.73
CA ILE A 11 6.56 -4.93 11.44
C ILE A 11 6.13 -4.32 12.77
N LYS A 12 6.67 -4.85 13.87
CA LYS A 12 6.38 -4.34 15.24
C LYS A 12 6.87 -2.90 15.40
N GLY A 13 6.12 -2.12 16.16
CA GLY A 13 6.48 -0.73 16.46
C GLY A 13 6.13 0.25 15.33
N THR A 14 5.44 -0.19 14.31
CA THR A 14 4.91 0.65 13.23
C THR A 14 3.40 0.87 13.38
N ARG A 15 2.92 1.98 12.87
CA ARG A 15 1.50 2.34 12.82
C ARG A 15 1.17 2.90 11.45
N SER A 16 0.14 2.37 10.81
CA SER A 16 -0.42 2.97 9.59
C SER A 16 -1.39 4.08 9.96
N VAL A 17 -1.28 5.20 9.26
CA VAL A 17 -2.19 6.33 9.40
C VAL A 17 -2.56 6.83 8.01
N PRO A 18 -3.85 6.82 7.65
CA PRO A 18 -4.30 7.45 6.43
C PRO A 18 -3.96 8.94 6.43
N SER A 19 -3.44 9.46 5.33
CA SER A 19 -3.12 10.88 5.21
C SER A 19 -4.35 11.78 5.39
N THR A 20 -5.54 11.28 5.03
CA THR A 20 -6.82 11.96 5.30
C THR A 20 -7.08 12.18 6.79
N ASP A 21 -6.68 11.24 7.65
CA ASP A 21 -6.85 11.37 9.10
C ASP A 21 -5.89 12.40 9.68
N ILE A 22 -4.67 12.48 9.13
CA ILE A 22 -3.69 13.52 9.51
C ILE A 22 -4.24 14.90 9.14
N VAL A 23 -4.79 15.05 7.93
CA VAL A 23 -5.32 16.33 7.47
C VAL A 23 -6.60 16.73 8.23
N ALA A 24 -7.46 15.75 8.53
CA ALA A 24 -8.74 16.01 9.22
C ALA A 24 -8.56 16.31 10.71
N ASN A 25 -7.62 15.63 11.39
CA ASN A 25 -7.40 15.78 12.82
C ASN A 25 -5.93 15.61 13.21
N PRO A 26 -5.05 16.51 12.77
CA PRO A 26 -3.61 16.37 12.92
C PRO A 26 -3.15 16.31 14.38
N ALA A 27 -3.77 17.08 15.27
CA ALA A 27 -3.41 17.10 16.69
C ALA A 27 -3.62 15.76 17.39
N HIS A 28 -4.64 14.99 16.97
CA HIS A 28 -4.90 13.66 17.51
C HIS A 28 -3.87 12.62 17.02
N VAL A 29 -3.41 12.79 15.79
CA VAL A 29 -2.49 11.84 15.14
C VAL A 29 -1.03 12.10 15.53
N LEU A 30 -0.64 13.37 15.61
CA LEU A 30 0.72 13.84 15.85
C LEU A 30 0.98 14.13 17.34
N SER A 31 0.38 13.35 18.23
CA SER A 31 0.60 13.46 19.69
C SER A 31 2.05 13.11 20.08
N ASP A 32 2.44 13.45 21.29
CA ASP A 32 3.73 13.51 22.00
C ASP A 32 4.87 12.51 21.67
N VAL A 33 4.69 11.55 20.79
CA VAL A 33 5.72 10.62 20.35
C VAL A 33 6.40 11.20 19.11
N ARG A 34 7.73 11.25 19.08
CA ARG A 34 8.50 11.63 17.90
C ARG A 34 8.82 10.40 17.06
N PRO A 35 7.91 9.92 16.20
CA PRO A 35 8.15 8.78 15.33
C PRO A 35 9.00 9.23 14.13
N LEU A 36 9.60 8.26 13.41
CA LEU A 36 9.93 8.49 12.01
C LEU A 36 8.63 8.43 11.20
N VAL A 37 8.28 9.50 10.50
CA VAL A 37 7.14 9.51 9.60
C VAL A 37 7.59 9.08 8.21
N VAL A 38 6.96 8.02 7.69
CA VAL A 38 7.24 7.50 6.35
C VAL A 38 6.04 7.79 5.45
N ASN A 39 6.24 8.66 4.47
CA ASN A 39 5.22 9.04 3.51
C ASN A 39 5.37 8.22 2.22
N PHE A 40 4.30 7.60 1.78
CA PHE A 40 4.22 6.89 0.51
C PHE A 40 3.29 7.65 -0.44
N GLY A 41 3.80 8.08 -1.58
CA GLY A 41 2.98 8.81 -2.54
C GLY A 41 3.49 8.67 -3.97
N ARG A 42 2.69 8.11 -4.88
CA ARG A 42 3.07 7.96 -6.29
C ARG A 42 3.40 9.30 -6.94
N SER A 43 2.43 10.20 -6.98
CA SER A 43 2.62 11.55 -7.54
C SER A 43 3.27 12.51 -6.55
N GLY A 44 3.10 12.27 -5.26
CA GLY A 44 3.54 13.18 -4.20
C GLY A 44 2.84 14.54 -4.17
N ASN A 45 1.80 14.73 -4.99
CA ASN A 45 1.10 16.00 -5.19
C ASN A 45 -0.39 15.95 -4.82
N SER A 46 -0.88 14.86 -4.23
CA SER A 46 -2.27 14.86 -3.79
C SER A 46 -2.47 15.87 -2.66
N SER A 47 -3.70 16.41 -2.56
CA SER A 47 -4.06 17.37 -1.51
C SER A 47 -3.72 16.85 -0.12
N GLU A 48 -3.93 15.55 0.11
CA GLU A 48 -3.63 14.89 1.37
C GLU A 48 -2.14 14.77 1.62
N SER A 49 -1.33 14.52 0.58
CA SER A 49 0.13 14.50 0.72
C SER A 49 0.67 15.87 1.10
N ILE A 50 0.23 16.90 0.40
CA ILE A 50 0.63 18.30 0.68
C ILE A 50 0.12 18.73 2.06
N GLY A 51 -1.14 18.42 2.39
CA GLY A 51 -1.71 18.72 3.69
C GLY A 51 -1.00 18.02 4.84
N THR A 52 -0.55 16.77 4.63
CA THR A 52 0.25 16.02 5.62
C THR A 52 1.60 16.71 5.87
N LEU A 53 2.30 17.11 4.81
CA LEU A 53 3.58 17.85 4.97
C LEU A 53 3.37 19.16 5.74
N GLY A 54 2.33 19.94 5.38
CA GLY A 54 2.01 21.19 6.08
C GLY A 54 1.62 20.96 7.55
N ALA A 55 0.87 19.91 7.86
CA ALA A 55 0.52 19.56 9.25
C ALA A 55 1.75 19.16 10.07
N LEU A 56 2.67 18.41 9.46
CA LEU A 56 3.95 18.05 10.08
C LEU A 56 4.82 19.28 10.34
N ASP A 57 4.91 20.22 9.39
CA ASP A 57 5.69 21.44 9.56
C ASP A 57 5.12 22.33 10.68
N ALA A 58 3.80 22.41 10.78
CA ALA A 58 3.13 23.27 11.76
C ALA A 58 3.10 22.69 13.18
N LEU A 59 2.90 21.38 13.32
CA LEU A 59 2.61 20.75 14.62
C LEU A 59 3.70 19.80 15.12
N ALA A 60 4.57 19.35 14.24
CA ALA A 60 5.66 18.43 14.57
C ALA A 60 6.93 18.76 13.75
N PRO A 61 7.45 20.01 13.84
CA PRO A 61 8.53 20.50 12.98
C PRO A 61 9.84 19.73 13.11
N ASP A 62 10.09 19.11 14.26
CA ASP A 62 11.32 18.33 14.52
C ASP A 62 11.18 16.83 14.13
N THR A 63 10.01 16.40 13.67
CA THR A 63 9.74 14.99 13.39
C THR A 63 10.47 14.53 12.13
N PRO A 64 11.38 13.53 12.21
CA PRO A 64 12.08 13.00 11.05
C PRO A 64 11.12 12.42 10.02
N ARG A 65 11.45 12.61 8.74
CA ARG A 65 10.60 12.21 7.61
C ARG A 65 11.38 11.41 6.59
N LEU A 66 10.75 10.38 6.07
CA LEU A 66 11.19 9.63 4.91
C LEU A 66 10.08 9.66 3.86
N ASN A 67 10.34 10.31 2.73
CA ASN A 67 9.38 10.41 1.64
C ASN A 67 9.74 9.41 0.54
N ILE A 68 8.85 8.50 0.22
CA ILE A 68 9.01 7.49 -0.84
C ILE A 68 8.02 7.82 -1.96
N THR A 69 8.55 8.19 -3.13
CA THR A 69 7.73 8.67 -4.24
C THR A 69 8.28 8.24 -5.59
N CYS A 70 7.41 8.15 -6.60
CA CYS A 70 7.81 7.94 -8.00
C CYS A 70 8.03 9.26 -8.76
N ASN A 71 7.63 10.40 -8.18
CA ASN A 71 7.67 11.68 -8.87
C ASN A 71 8.74 12.61 -8.27
N LYS A 72 9.82 12.81 -9.01
CA LYS A 72 10.92 13.71 -8.62
C LYS A 72 10.52 15.19 -8.54
N GLU A 73 9.44 15.58 -9.20
CA GLU A 73 8.93 16.95 -9.23
C GLU A 73 7.75 17.16 -8.26
N GLY A 74 7.31 16.10 -7.58
CA GLY A 74 6.21 16.18 -6.63
C GLY A 74 6.61 16.81 -5.30
N ALA A 75 5.64 17.34 -4.56
CA ALA A 75 5.85 17.97 -3.27
C ALA A 75 6.58 17.04 -2.27
N LEU A 76 6.29 15.74 -2.27
CA LEU A 76 7.01 14.78 -1.43
C LEU A 76 8.52 14.71 -1.73
N ALA A 77 8.94 15.03 -2.95
CA ALA A 77 10.35 15.03 -3.34
C ALA A 77 11.01 16.42 -3.19
N THR A 78 10.26 17.48 -3.39
CA THR A 78 10.80 18.84 -3.57
C THR A 78 10.56 19.79 -2.41
N GLN A 79 9.53 19.54 -1.58
CA GLN A 79 9.22 20.41 -0.46
C GLN A 79 10.33 20.33 0.59
N THR A 80 10.92 21.48 0.91
CA THR A 80 11.92 21.60 1.97
C THR A 80 11.24 21.64 3.34
N SER A 81 11.93 21.13 4.35
CA SER A 81 11.51 21.19 5.75
C SER A 81 12.74 21.38 6.63
N ASP A 82 12.57 22.04 7.78
CA ASP A 82 13.62 22.15 8.79
C ASP A 82 13.86 20.82 9.53
N ALA A 83 12.90 19.89 9.46
CA ALA A 83 13.06 18.55 10.02
C ALA A 83 14.06 17.70 9.24
N PRO A 84 14.77 16.76 9.89
CA PRO A 84 15.58 15.77 9.21
C PRO A 84 14.72 15.02 8.19
N SER A 85 14.99 15.22 6.91
CA SER A 85 14.16 14.67 5.82
C SER A 85 15.02 13.92 4.82
N LYS A 86 14.51 12.78 4.34
CA LYS A 86 15.12 12.02 3.26
C LYS A 86 14.08 11.65 2.22
N VAL A 87 14.48 11.67 0.96
CA VAL A 87 13.66 11.24 -0.16
C VAL A 87 14.27 9.97 -0.75
N ILE A 88 13.43 8.98 -0.99
CA ILE A 88 13.73 7.84 -1.85
C ILE A 88 12.89 8.01 -3.11
N LEU A 89 13.57 8.28 -4.21
CA LEU A 89 12.96 8.33 -5.52
C LEU A 89 12.99 6.94 -6.13
N LEU A 90 11.82 6.43 -6.45
CA LEU A 90 11.65 5.13 -7.10
C LEU A 90 11.91 5.25 -8.61
N PRO A 91 12.29 4.14 -9.30
CA PRO A 91 12.53 4.16 -10.73
C PRO A 91 11.35 4.69 -11.53
N ASP A 92 11.60 5.49 -12.57
CA ASP A 92 10.56 6.07 -13.42
C ASP A 92 9.60 5.01 -14.00
N ALA A 93 10.11 3.82 -14.33
CA ALA A 93 9.31 2.69 -14.82
C ALA A 93 8.23 2.19 -13.82
N THR A 94 8.33 2.57 -12.55
CA THR A 94 7.34 2.22 -11.52
C THR A 94 6.27 3.30 -11.30
N HIS A 95 6.37 4.41 -12.03
CA HIS A 95 5.37 5.48 -11.99
C HIS A 95 4.20 5.12 -12.92
N ASP A 96 3.16 4.50 -12.35
CA ASP A 96 1.97 4.15 -13.12
C ASP A 96 1.38 5.36 -13.85
N GLU A 97 1.18 5.24 -15.15
CA GLU A 97 0.54 6.27 -15.98
C GLU A 97 -0.98 6.30 -15.77
N GLY A 98 -1.55 5.14 -15.44
CA GLY A 98 -2.98 4.96 -15.25
C GLY A 98 -3.50 5.44 -13.89
N PHE A 99 -4.82 5.41 -13.74
CA PHE A 99 -5.51 5.79 -12.51
C PHE A 99 -5.13 4.87 -11.33
N ALA A 100 -5.15 3.55 -11.55
CA ALA A 100 -4.86 2.57 -10.52
C ALA A 100 -3.34 2.50 -10.23
N MET A 101 -2.98 2.44 -8.96
CA MET A 101 -1.61 2.18 -8.53
C MET A 101 -1.34 0.67 -8.61
N THR A 102 -0.42 0.26 -9.48
CA THR A 102 0.00 -1.14 -9.67
C THR A 102 1.50 -1.30 -9.42
N SER A 103 2.34 -0.87 -10.35
CA SER A 103 3.80 -0.92 -10.20
C SER A 103 4.29 -0.06 -9.04
N SER A 104 3.73 1.13 -8.87
CA SER A 104 4.08 2.01 -7.75
C SER A 104 3.68 1.41 -6.40
N PHE A 105 2.52 0.74 -6.31
CA PHE A 105 2.11 0.06 -5.08
C PHE A 105 3.12 -1.01 -4.68
N SER A 106 3.41 -1.96 -5.57
CA SER A 106 4.31 -3.08 -5.28
C SER A 106 5.73 -2.61 -4.98
N THR A 107 6.25 -1.64 -5.74
CA THR A 107 7.61 -1.11 -5.51
C THR A 107 7.71 -0.33 -4.20
N MET A 108 6.72 0.47 -3.84
CA MET A 108 6.69 1.16 -2.54
C MET A 108 6.61 0.18 -1.38
N LEU A 109 5.77 -0.87 -1.50
CA LEU A 109 5.65 -1.91 -0.48
C LEU A 109 6.98 -2.66 -0.30
N LEU A 110 7.59 -3.11 -1.39
CA LEU A 110 8.89 -3.80 -1.37
C LEU A 110 9.99 -2.90 -0.79
N THR A 111 10.00 -1.60 -1.12
CA THR A 111 10.93 -0.63 -0.55
C THR A 111 10.73 -0.50 0.96
N GLY A 112 9.48 -0.37 1.43
CA GLY A 112 9.18 -0.28 2.85
C GLY A 112 9.58 -1.54 3.62
N LEU A 113 9.30 -2.73 3.09
CA LEU A 113 9.73 -3.99 3.68
C LEU A 113 11.27 -4.13 3.70
N ALA A 114 11.94 -3.76 2.61
CA ALA A 114 13.41 -3.80 2.54
C ALA A 114 14.09 -2.87 3.56
N LEU A 115 13.46 -1.76 3.91
CA LEU A 115 14.00 -0.79 4.86
C LEU A 115 13.74 -1.16 6.33
N PHE A 116 12.63 -1.79 6.63
CA PHE A 116 12.14 -1.91 8.00
C PHE A 116 11.95 -3.34 8.49
N ASP A 117 11.94 -4.32 7.61
CA ASP A 117 11.88 -5.73 7.98
C ASP A 117 13.26 -6.27 8.40
N ALA A 118 13.28 -7.50 8.87
CA ALA A 118 14.51 -8.17 9.26
C ALA A 118 15.55 -8.18 8.12
N PRO A 119 16.84 -7.98 8.41
CA PRO A 119 17.88 -7.96 7.40
C PRO A 119 17.85 -9.23 6.54
N CYS A 120 17.86 -9.05 5.23
CA CYS A 120 17.87 -10.13 4.26
C CYS A 120 18.64 -9.71 3.01
N ASP A 121 19.02 -10.68 2.18
CA ASP A 121 19.57 -10.39 0.85
C ASP A 121 18.45 -9.95 -0.09
N VAL A 122 18.17 -8.65 -0.07
CA VAL A 122 17.10 -8.02 -0.87
C VAL A 122 17.28 -8.28 -2.36
N PRO A 123 18.48 -8.10 -2.97
CA PRO A 123 18.67 -8.39 -4.40
C PRO A 123 18.32 -9.83 -4.77
N THR A 124 18.80 -10.81 -4.03
CA THR A 124 18.48 -12.23 -4.28
C THR A 124 16.99 -12.51 -4.16
N ARG A 125 16.34 -11.96 -3.14
CA ARG A 125 14.88 -12.14 -2.96
C ARG A 125 14.07 -11.48 -4.09
N LEU A 126 14.44 -10.28 -4.52
CA LEU A 126 13.76 -9.60 -5.62
C LEU A 126 13.92 -10.32 -6.94
N ASN A 127 15.14 -10.83 -7.25
CA ASN A 127 15.36 -11.62 -8.45
C ASN A 127 14.52 -12.91 -8.43
N ALA A 128 14.52 -13.64 -7.32
CA ALA A 128 13.70 -14.84 -7.19
C ALA A 128 12.18 -14.55 -7.35
N LEU A 129 11.72 -13.42 -6.84
CA LEU A 129 10.33 -12.98 -7.01
C LEU A 129 10.03 -12.64 -8.47
N ALA A 130 10.94 -11.95 -9.17
CA ALA A 130 10.80 -11.63 -10.58
C ALA A 130 10.71 -12.90 -11.44
N ASP A 131 11.61 -13.87 -11.22
CA ASP A 131 11.59 -15.15 -11.92
C ASP A 131 10.27 -15.92 -11.70
N GLN A 132 9.74 -15.90 -10.48
CA GLN A 132 8.45 -16.52 -10.15
C GLN A 132 7.29 -15.83 -10.86
N LEU A 133 7.31 -14.50 -10.93
CA LEU A 133 6.27 -13.72 -11.63
C LEU A 133 6.30 -13.99 -13.13
N GLU A 134 7.46 -14.04 -13.76
CA GLU A 134 7.59 -14.40 -15.18
C GLU A 134 7.02 -15.78 -15.48
N GLN A 135 7.31 -16.76 -14.62
CA GLN A 135 6.75 -18.12 -14.75
C GLN A 135 5.25 -18.15 -14.56
N LEU A 136 4.73 -17.33 -13.64
CA LEU A 136 3.29 -17.21 -13.39
C LEU A 136 2.60 -16.60 -14.61
N PHE A 137 3.11 -15.49 -15.13
CA PHE A 137 2.54 -14.82 -16.31
C PHE A 137 2.55 -15.72 -17.55
N ALA A 138 3.60 -16.52 -17.74
CA ALA A 138 3.69 -17.46 -18.85
C ALA A 138 2.60 -18.57 -18.81
N LYS A 139 2.09 -18.87 -17.61
CA LYS A 139 1.07 -19.91 -17.37
C LYS A 139 -0.33 -19.32 -17.17
N PHE A 140 -0.42 -18.02 -16.95
CA PHE A 140 -1.69 -17.39 -16.63
C PHE A 140 -2.59 -17.35 -17.87
N THR A 141 -3.80 -17.87 -17.71
CA THR A 141 -4.88 -17.75 -18.71
C THR A 141 -6.06 -17.05 -18.05
N ALA A 142 -6.49 -15.95 -18.64
CA ALA A 142 -7.66 -15.25 -18.15
C ALA A 142 -8.91 -16.14 -18.32
N GLY A 143 -9.64 -16.33 -17.25
CA GLY A 143 -10.95 -16.98 -17.25
C GLY A 143 -12.08 -16.05 -17.75
N ALA A 144 -13.31 -16.52 -17.62
CA ALA A 144 -14.48 -15.68 -17.81
C ALA A 144 -14.51 -14.58 -16.76
N ARG A 145 -15.05 -13.42 -17.11
CA ARG A 145 -15.23 -12.32 -16.17
C ARG A 145 -16.20 -12.74 -15.07
N PRO A 146 -15.80 -12.70 -13.78
CA PRO A 146 -16.71 -13.00 -12.69
C PRO A 146 -17.75 -11.88 -12.51
N GLU A 147 -18.89 -12.20 -11.94
CA GLU A 147 -19.88 -11.20 -11.54
C GLU A 147 -19.47 -10.49 -10.24
N ARG A 148 -18.78 -11.19 -9.36
CA ARG A 148 -18.25 -10.67 -8.09
C ARG A 148 -16.91 -11.31 -7.79
N VAL A 149 -16.10 -10.63 -7.00
CA VAL A 149 -14.86 -11.20 -6.47
C VAL A 149 -14.76 -11.03 -4.95
N VAL A 150 -14.11 -11.96 -4.32
CA VAL A 150 -13.80 -11.91 -2.87
C VAL A 150 -12.33 -12.23 -2.69
N TYR A 151 -11.65 -11.37 -1.94
CA TYR A 151 -10.28 -11.60 -1.51
C TYR A 151 -10.23 -11.73 -0.01
N VAL A 152 -9.60 -12.78 0.49
CA VAL A 152 -9.46 -13.01 1.94
C VAL A 152 -8.01 -13.34 2.30
N GLY A 153 -7.59 -12.95 3.49
CA GLY A 153 -6.26 -13.24 4.02
C GLY A 153 -6.23 -13.14 5.53
N ALA A 154 -5.08 -13.39 6.14
CA ALA A 154 -4.87 -13.23 7.57
C ALA A 154 -3.65 -12.34 7.84
N GLY A 155 -3.65 -11.57 8.94
CA GLY A 155 -2.57 -10.65 9.26
C GLY A 155 -2.28 -9.67 8.13
N PRO A 156 -1.01 -9.50 7.71
CA PRO A 156 -0.64 -8.61 6.60
C PRO A 156 -1.37 -8.92 5.30
N LEU A 157 -1.66 -10.21 5.05
CA LEU A 157 -2.34 -10.66 3.84
C LEU A 157 -3.81 -10.23 3.76
N ALA A 158 -4.45 -9.90 4.89
CA ALA A 158 -5.79 -9.29 4.87
C ALA A 158 -5.76 -7.90 4.23
N PHE A 159 -4.70 -7.12 4.45
CA PHE A 159 -4.54 -5.81 3.81
C PHE A 159 -4.10 -5.93 2.35
N ALA A 160 -3.36 -6.97 1.98
CA ALA A 160 -3.12 -7.31 0.58
C ALA A 160 -4.43 -7.70 -0.13
N ALA A 161 -5.32 -8.44 0.53
CA ALA A 161 -6.67 -8.74 0.04
C ALA A 161 -7.50 -7.46 -0.17
N ARG A 162 -7.38 -6.50 0.75
CA ARG A 162 -8.02 -5.19 0.63
C ARG A 162 -7.52 -4.41 -0.58
N GLU A 163 -6.22 -4.41 -0.82
CA GLU A 163 -5.63 -3.77 -2.00
C GLU A 163 -6.09 -4.45 -3.29
N ALA A 164 -6.13 -5.79 -3.33
CA ALA A 164 -6.61 -6.54 -4.49
C ALA A 164 -8.07 -6.21 -4.82
N ALA A 165 -8.94 -6.15 -3.81
CA ALA A 165 -10.33 -5.74 -4.00
C ALA A 165 -10.43 -4.31 -4.54
N LEU A 166 -9.64 -3.38 -4.02
CA LEU A 166 -9.56 -2.01 -4.53
C LEU A 166 -9.15 -2.00 -6.01
N LYS A 167 -8.15 -2.78 -6.41
CA LYS A 167 -7.70 -2.84 -7.81
C LYS A 167 -8.80 -3.34 -8.75
N VAL A 168 -9.58 -4.33 -8.35
CA VAL A 168 -10.71 -4.79 -9.15
C VAL A 168 -11.76 -3.69 -9.30
N MET A 169 -12.10 -3.01 -8.22
CA MET A 169 -13.05 -1.89 -8.27
C MET A 169 -12.57 -0.76 -9.18
N GLU A 170 -11.30 -0.36 -9.06
CA GLU A 170 -10.71 0.69 -9.89
C GLU A 170 -10.65 0.29 -11.37
N LEU A 171 -10.08 -0.87 -11.68
CA LEU A 171 -9.85 -1.31 -13.07
C LEU A 171 -11.13 -1.72 -13.78
N SER A 172 -12.17 -2.16 -13.06
CA SER A 172 -13.47 -2.46 -13.64
C SER A 172 -14.41 -1.26 -13.66
N ALA A 173 -13.98 -0.08 -13.21
CA ALA A 173 -14.84 1.09 -13.00
C ALA A 173 -16.10 0.77 -12.17
N GLY A 174 -15.95 -0.08 -11.16
CA GLY A 174 -17.03 -0.51 -10.28
C GLY A 174 -17.97 -1.57 -10.87
N GLN A 175 -17.72 -2.03 -12.10
CA GLN A 175 -18.60 -3.00 -12.76
C GLN A 175 -18.49 -4.43 -12.16
N VAL A 176 -17.39 -4.75 -11.49
CA VAL A 176 -17.22 -5.99 -10.76
C VAL A 176 -17.12 -5.65 -9.27
N PRO A 177 -18.19 -5.85 -8.51
CA PRO A 177 -18.16 -5.65 -7.07
C PRO A 177 -17.11 -6.55 -6.42
N ALA A 178 -16.27 -5.94 -5.58
CA ALA A 178 -15.18 -6.65 -4.92
C ALA A 178 -15.30 -6.51 -3.40
N LEU A 179 -15.22 -7.61 -2.69
CA LEU A 179 -15.19 -7.69 -1.24
C LEU A 179 -13.83 -8.17 -0.76
N TRP A 180 -13.40 -7.71 0.39
CA TRP A 180 -12.25 -8.26 1.11
C TRP A 180 -12.61 -8.47 2.57
N ASP A 181 -11.94 -9.44 3.22
CA ASP A 181 -12.07 -9.67 4.67
C ASP A 181 -10.89 -10.50 5.19
N SER A 182 -10.82 -10.64 6.51
CA SER A 182 -10.03 -11.69 7.12
C SER A 182 -10.65 -13.06 6.85
N THR A 183 -9.82 -14.10 6.80
CA THR A 183 -10.29 -15.47 6.54
C THR A 183 -11.38 -15.93 7.51
N LEU A 184 -11.26 -15.55 8.79
CA LEU A 184 -12.26 -15.92 9.80
C LEU A 184 -13.45 -14.95 9.80
N GLY A 185 -13.22 -13.66 9.56
CA GLY A 185 -14.28 -12.66 9.49
C GLY A 185 -15.27 -12.94 8.37
N PHE A 186 -14.77 -13.31 7.21
CA PHE A 186 -15.57 -13.59 6.01
C PHE A 186 -16.69 -14.61 6.26
N ARG A 187 -16.44 -15.66 7.02
CA ARG A 187 -17.43 -16.70 7.27
C ARG A 187 -18.62 -16.26 8.14
N HIS A 188 -18.49 -15.18 8.91
CA HIS A 188 -19.49 -14.81 9.90
C HIS A 188 -20.69 -14.00 9.36
N GLY A 189 -20.55 -13.42 8.20
CA GLY A 189 -21.63 -12.60 7.60
C GLY A 189 -21.35 -12.31 6.14
N PRO A 190 -20.16 -11.80 5.82
CA PRO A 190 -19.78 -11.42 4.45
C PRO A 190 -19.89 -12.55 3.43
N LYS A 191 -19.84 -13.82 3.84
CA LYS A 191 -20.07 -14.98 2.96
C LYS A 191 -21.41 -14.93 2.23
N ALA A 192 -22.40 -14.19 2.73
CA ALA A 192 -23.68 -13.97 2.06
C ALA A 192 -23.53 -13.18 0.74
N PHE A 193 -22.38 -12.54 0.51
CA PHE A 193 -22.05 -11.88 -0.75
C PHE A 193 -21.82 -12.87 -1.91
N VAL A 194 -21.54 -14.14 -1.62
CA VAL A 194 -21.19 -15.16 -2.60
C VAL A 194 -22.43 -15.63 -3.40
N ILE A 195 -22.26 -15.69 -4.72
CA ILE A 195 -23.19 -16.31 -5.68
C ILE A 195 -22.39 -17.27 -6.56
N ASP A 196 -23.06 -18.05 -7.41
CA ASP A 196 -22.41 -19.07 -8.25
C ASP A 196 -21.29 -18.49 -9.16
N ALA A 197 -21.43 -17.23 -9.61
CA ALA A 197 -20.45 -16.52 -10.45
C ALA A 197 -19.51 -15.64 -9.63
N THR A 198 -19.16 -16.04 -8.39
CA THR A 198 -18.21 -15.35 -7.52
C THR A 198 -16.86 -16.03 -7.52
N ASP A 199 -15.79 -15.32 -7.88
CA ASP A 199 -14.42 -15.79 -7.68
C ASP A 199 -13.93 -15.44 -6.27
N ILE A 200 -13.38 -16.44 -5.58
CA ILE A 200 -12.82 -16.27 -4.24
C ILE A 200 -11.33 -16.58 -4.27
N THR A 201 -10.50 -15.61 -3.92
CA THR A 201 -9.06 -15.77 -3.79
C THR A 201 -8.65 -15.71 -2.32
N ILE A 202 -7.91 -16.71 -1.88
CA ILE A 202 -7.39 -16.81 -0.50
C ILE A 202 -5.88 -16.59 -0.53
N PHE A 203 -5.41 -15.53 0.12
CA PHE A 203 -3.98 -15.30 0.32
C PHE A 203 -3.49 -16.09 1.53
N THR A 204 -2.50 -16.94 1.30
CA THR A 204 -1.87 -17.75 2.34
C THR A 204 -0.36 -17.53 2.33
N SER A 205 0.27 -17.59 3.50
CA SER A 205 1.73 -17.65 3.62
C SER A 205 2.18 -19.11 3.60
N PRO A 206 3.23 -19.48 2.86
CA PRO A 206 3.93 -20.71 3.14
C PRO A 206 4.50 -20.62 4.56
N ASN A 207 4.30 -21.62 5.39
CA ASN A 207 4.81 -21.68 6.76
C ASN A 207 6.33 -21.63 6.81
#